data_cba4dbd2bccb67da349252a8e0b99105
#
_entry.id   cba4dbd2bccb67da349252a8e0b99105
#
_cell.length_a   1.000
_cell.length_b   1.000
_cell.length_c   1.000
_cell.angle_alpha   90.00
_cell.angle_beta   90.00
_cell.angle_gamma   90.00
#
_symmetry.space_group_name_H-M   'P 1'
#
loop_
_entity.id
_entity.type
_entity.pdbx_description
1 polymer ?
#
loop_
_entity_poly.entity_id
_entity_poly.type
_entity_poly.pdbx_seq_one_letter_code
_entity_poly.pdbx_strand_id
1 'polypeptide(L)'
;QRQMCIRDRAKAGYNLLMPGFTHMQTAQPITFGHHLLAYVEMLSRDKSRFIDCNKRLNENPLGSGALSGTSFPINRKITTKSLGFNKPMQNSLDAVSSRDFVLETISSITICSIHLSRLAEEIVMWMSGGFDFIDLPDNLTTGSSIMPQKKNPDLALSLIHI
;
A
#
# COMPACT_ATOMS: atom_id res chain seq x y z
N GLN A 1 -5.17 -4.37 -8.69
CA GLN A 1 -5.17 -5.86 -8.70
C GLN A 1 -5.41 -6.43 -7.30
N ARG A 2 -4.65 -6.07 -6.24
CA ARG A 2 -4.85 -6.58 -4.86
C ARG A 2 -6.23 -6.25 -4.30
N GLN A 3 -6.76 -5.06 -4.54
CA GLN A 3 -8.11 -4.67 -4.14
C GLN A 3 -9.19 -5.57 -4.77
N MET A 4 -8.99 -6.01 -6.01
CA MET A 4 -9.89 -6.98 -6.68
C MET A 4 -9.87 -8.33 -5.98
N CYS A 5 -8.69 -8.87 -5.64
CA CYS A 5 -8.57 -10.14 -4.93
C CYS A 5 -9.27 -10.12 -3.56
N ILE A 6 -9.12 -9.02 -2.78
CA ILE A 6 -9.82 -8.86 -1.50
C ILE A 6 -11.34 -8.80 -1.72
N ARG A 7 -11.81 -8.07 -2.74
CA ARG A 7 -13.23 -8.00 -3.08
C ARG A 7 -13.80 -9.35 -3.49
N ASP A 8 -13.07 -10.14 -4.27
CA ASP A 8 -13.50 -11.48 -4.68
C ASP A 8 -13.56 -12.44 -3.46
N ARG A 9 -12.59 -12.35 -2.56
CA ARG A 9 -12.62 -13.09 -1.29
C ARG A 9 -13.78 -12.64 -0.39
N ALA A 10 -14.06 -11.33 -0.34
CA ALA A 10 -15.21 -10.80 0.41
C ALA A 10 -16.54 -11.32 -0.16
N LYS A 11 -16.67 -11.42 -1.48
CA LYS A 11 -17.85 -12.02 -2.12
C LYS A 11 -17.99 -13.51 -1.80
N ALA A 12 -16.90 -14.26 -1.79
CA ALA A 12 -16.91 -15.68 -1.44
C ALA A 12 -17.29 -15.91 0.04
N GLY A 13 -16.94 -14.99 0.93
CA GLY A 13 -17.21 -15.06 2.36
C GLY A 13 -18.35 -14.15 2.85
N TYR A 14 -19.27 -13.72 1.98
CA TYR A 14 -20.27 -12.69 2.32
C TYR A 14 -21.24 -13.12 3.42
N ASN A 15 -21.50 -14.42 3.55
CA ASN A 15 -22.42 -14.99 4.53
C ASN A 15 -21.71 -15.76 5.66
N LEU A 16 -20.37 -15.79 5.67
CA LEU A 16 -19.63 -16.42 6.76
C LEU A 16 -19.65 -15.51 7.98
N LEU A 17 -20.31 -15.95 9.04
CA LEU A 17 -20.36 -15.24 10.31
C LEU A 17 -19.06 -15.40 11.07
N MET A 18 -18.60 -14.32 11.67
CA MET A 18 -17.46 -14.29 12.59
C MET A 18 -17.72 -13.29 13.73
N PRO A 19 -17.04 -13.45 14.87
CA PRO A 19 -17.10 -12.43 15.91
C PRO A 19 -16.36 -11.16 15.46
N GLY A 20 -16.96 -10.00 15.64
CA GLY A 20 -16.29 -8.72 15.57
C GLY A 20 -15.66 -8.40 16.93
N PHE A 21 -14.52 -7.76 16.93
CA PHE A 21 -13.74 -7.46 18.13
C PHE A 21 -13.60 -5.95 18.36
N THR A 22 -13.67 -5.54 19.61
CA THR A 22 -13.20 -4.23 20.09
C THR A 22 -12.31 -4.46 21.30
N HIS A 23 -11.15 -3.80 21.36
CA HIS A 23 -10.20 -3.97 22.47
C HIS A 23 -9.81 -5.44 22.71
N MET A 24 -9.69 -6.22 21.64
CA MET A 24 -9.43 -7.67 21.67
C MET A 24 -10.52 -8.50 22.38
N GLN A 25 -11.70 -7.92 22.64
CA GLN A 25 -12.85 -8.60 23.22
C GLN A 25 -13.93 -8.79 22.15
N THR A 26 -14.58 -9.96 22.18
CA THR A 26 -15.73 -10.23 21.31
C THR A 26 -16.85 -9.23 21.56
N ALA A 27 -17.31 -8.58 20.50
CA ALA A 27 -18.34 -7.54 20.57
C ALA A 27 -19.61 -7.98 19.81
N GLN A 28 -19.70 -7.67 18.52
CA GLN A 28 -20.89 -7.94 17.72
C GLN A 28 -20.57 -8.96 16.62
N PRO A 29 -21.53 -9.81 16.20
CA PRO A 29 -21.34 -10.64 15.05
C PRO A 29 -21.25 -9.81 13.77
N ILE A 30 -20.31 -10.16 12.91
CA ILE A 30 -20.12 -9.57 11.58
C ILE A 30 -19.98 -10.69 10.55
N THR A 31 -19.99 -10.36 9.27
CA THR A 31 -19.59 -11.30 8.25
C THR A 31 -18.13 -11.10 7.84
N PHE A 32 -17.46 -12.16 7.47
CA PHE A 32 -16.10 -12.12 6.95
C PHE A 32 -16.01 -11.20 5.71
N GLY A 33 -17.03 -11.25 4.84
CA GLY A 33 -17.12 -10.36 3.69
C GLY A 33 -17.18 -8.88 4.09
N HIS A 34 -17.98 -8.53 5.10
CA HIS A 34 -18.07 -7.15 5.61
C HIS A 34 -16.72 -6.68 6.17
N HIS A 35 -16.04 -7.52 6.93
CA HIS A 35 -14.72 -7.22 7.46
C HIS A 35 -13.69 -6.93 6.35
N LEU A 36 -13.62 -7.78 5.33
CA LEU A 36 -12.70 -7.59 4.20
C LEU A 36 -13.03 -6.34 3.36
N LEU A 37 -14.30 -5.95 3.26
CA LEU A 37 -14.68 -4.74 2.55
C LEU A 37 -14.14 -3.47 3.21
N ALA A 38 -13.88 -3.47 4.52
CA ALA A 38 -13.19 -2.36 5.19
C ALA A 38 -11.81 -2.09 4.57
N TYR A 39 -11.05 -3.14 4.25
CA TYR A 39 -9.76 -3.03 3.57
C TYR A 39 -9.88 -2.59 2.11
N VAL A 40 -10.96 -2.98 1.43
CA VAL A 40 -11.25 -2.46 0.08
C VAL A 40 -11.43 -0.94 0.12
N GLU A 41 -12.14 -0.42 1.12
CA GLU A 41 -12.33 1.03 1.30
C GLU A 41 -11.03 1.75 1.65
N MET A 42 -10.19 1.17 2.53
CA MET A 42 -8.87 1.71 2.85
C MET A 42 -7.99 1.82 1.61
N LEU A 43 -7.85 0.74 0.83
CA LEU A 43 -7.05 0.70 -0.39
C LEU A 43 -7.62 1.58 -1.51
N SER A 44 -8.93 1.82 -1.53
CA SER A 44 -9.56 2.77 -2.45
C SER A 44 -9.10 4.20 -2.17
N ARG A 45 -9.06 4.59 -0.90
CA ARG A 45 -8.52 5.89 -0.48
C ARG A 45 -7.01 6.00 -0.76
N ASP A 46 -6.25 4.92 -0.58
CA ASP A 46 -4.82 4.91 -0.89
C ASP A 46 -4.57 5.09 -2.39
N LYS A 47 -5.34 4.41 -3.23
CA LYS A 47 -5.32 4.62 -4.68
C LYS A 47 -5.57 6.08 -5.05
N SER A 48 -6.53 6.73 -4.42
CA SER A 48 -6.82 8.16 -4.65
C SER A 48 -5.61 9.04 -4.26
N ARG A 49 -4.97 8.77 -3.10
CA ARG A 49 -3.74 9.48 -2.67
C ARG A 49 -2.62 9.37 -3.69
N PHE A 50 -2.36 8.15 -4.20
CA PHE A 50 -1.33 7.95 -5.23
C PHE A 50 -1.66 8.67 -6.54
N ILE A 51 -2.93 8.70 -6.95
CA ILE A 51 -3.35 9.45 -8.14
C ILE A 51 -3.10 10.95 -7.95
N ASP A 52 -3.43 11.48 -6.79
CA ASP A 52 -3.25 12.91 -6.49
C ASP A 52 -1.77 13.27 -6.34
N CYS A 53 -0.99 12.44 -5.68
CA CYS A 53 0.46 12.56 -5.60
C CYS A 53 1.09 12.58 -7.01
N ASN A 54 0.70 11.65 -7.88
CA ASN A 54 1.20 11.57 -9.25
C ASN A 54 0.90 12.83 -10.08
N LYS A 55 -0.22 13.51 -9.85
CA LYS A 55 -0.52 14.78 -10.53
C LYS A 55 0.50 15.88 -10.23
N ARG A 56 0.93 15.97 -8.96
CA ARG A 56 1.90 16.97 -8.51
C ARG A 56 3.34 16.59 -8.82
N LEU A 57 3.66 15.31 -8.74
CA LEU A 57 4.98 14.76 -9.06
C LEU A 57 5.33 14.87 -10.56
N ASN A 58 4.35 14.95 -11.45
CA ASN A 58 4.52 14.78 -12.89
C ASN A 58 4.95 16.07 -13.60
N GLU A 59 5.98 16.73 -13.07
CA GLU A 59 6.64 17.91 -13.65
C GLU A 59 8.14 17.66 -13.79
N ASN A 60 8.73 18.07 -14.93
CA ASN A 60 10.13 17.79 -15.25
C ASN A 60 11.05 18.91 -14.72
N PRO A 61 12.00 18.66 -13.81
CA PRO A 61 12.95 19.64 -13.32
C PRO A 61 14.13 19.89 -14.27
N LEU A 62 14.39 19.01 -15.24
CA LEU A 62 15.57 19.07 -16.08
C LEU A 62 15.64 20.36 -16.89
N GLY A 63 16.86 20.85 -17.08
CA GLY A 63 17.16 22.09 -17.80
C GLY A 63 17.07 23.35 -16.92
N SER A 64 16.86 23.20 -15.61
CA SER A 64 16.88 24.32 -14.67
C SER A 64 18.30 24.78 -14.28
N GLY A 65 19.32 24.04 -14.70
CA GLY A 65 20.70 24.30 -14.32
C GLY A 65 20.95 24.09 -12.82
N ALA A 66 21.95 24.75 -12.29
CA ALA A 66 22.29 24.65 -10.86
C ALA A 66 21.39 25.55 -9.98
N LEU A 67 20.80 26.60 -10.53
CA LEU A 67 20.00 27.58 -9.80
C LEU A 67 18.96 28.27 -10.69
N SER A 68 19.37 29.03 -11.70
CA SER A 68 18.51 29.95 -12.46
C SER A 68 18.50 29.68 -13.96
N GLY A 69 18.63 28.43 -14.36
CA GLY A 69 18.68 28.03 -15.78
C GLY A 69 20.10 28.02 -16.37
N THR A 70 20.19 28.15 -17.68
CA THR A 70 21.45 28.10 -18.42
C THR A 70 21.39 29.03 -19.65
N SER A 71 22.53 29.53 -20.06
CA SER A 71 22.68 30.28 -21.29
C SER A 71 22.74 29.43 -22.56
N PHE A 72 22.86 28.11 -22.42
CA PHE A 72 22.83 27.22 -23.56
C PHE A 72 21.41 27.09 -24.18
N PRO A 73 21.29 27.00 -25.51
CA PRO A 73 20.00 26.95 -26.21
C PRO A 73 19.34 25.57 -26.08
N ILE A 74 19.02 25.17 -24.85
CA ILE A 74 18.34 23.90 -24.56
C ILE A 74 16.81 24.04 -24.71
N ASN A 75 16.17 22.94 -25.09
CA ASN A 75 14.71 22.87 -25.15
C ASN A 75 14.15 21.90 -24.11
N ARG A 76 13.67 22.42 -22.99
CA ARG A 76 13.11 21.65 -21.88
C ARG A 76 11.88 20.81 -22.26
N LYS A 77 11.15 21.16 -23.33
CA LYS A 77 10.00 20.39 -23.80
C LYS A 77 10.41 19.05 -24.41
N ILE A 78 11.61 18.95 -25.01
CA ILE A 78 12.12 17.70 -25.59
C ILE A 78 12.34 16.67 -24.48
N THR A 79 13.07 17.04 -23.43
CA THR A 79 13.33 16.14 -22.29
C THR A 79 12.04 15.78 -21.54
N THR A 80 11.14 16.74 -21.36
CA THR A 80 9.82 16.51 -20.76
C THR A 80 9.03 15.45 -21.52
N LYS A 81 8.94 15.57 -22.84
CA LYS A 81 8.24 14.63 -23.70
C LYS A 81 8.91 13.24 -23.72
N SER A 82 10.24 13.22 -23.85
CA SER A 82 11.00 11.95 -23.91
C SER A 82 10.90 11.15 -22.61
N LEU A 83 10.79 11.81 -21.46
CA LEU A 83 10.65 11.18 -20.14
C LEU A 83 9.19 10.94 -19.73
N GLY A 84 8.22 11.40 -20.52
CA GLY A 84 6.79 11.20 -20.24
C GLY A 84 6.20 12.08 -19.17
N PHE A 85 6.86 13.20 -18.81
CA PHE A 85 6.28 14.21 -17.90
C PHE A 85 5.23 15.08 -18.59
N ASN A 86 4.29 15.61 -17.82
CA ASN A 86 3.23 16.47 -18.34
C ASN A 86 3.76 17.82 -18.84
N LYS A 87 4.66 18.46 -18.07
CA LYS A 87 5.23 19.78 -18.39
C LYS A 87 6.56 19.96 -17.66
N PRO A 88 7.42 20.89 -18.14
CA PRO A 88 8.58 21.32 -17.37
C PRO A 88 8.14 22.18 -16.18
N MET A 89 8.82 22.06 -15.04
CA MET A 89 8.65 22.98 -13.91
C MET A 89 8.93 24.42 -14.34
N GLN A 90 8.09 25.36 -13.91
CA GLN A 90 8.12 26.73 -14.41
C GLN A 90 9.23 27.57 -13.80
N ASN A 91 9.47 27.40 -12.50
CA ASN A 91 10.49 28.14 -11.78
C ASN A 91 11.74 27.29 -11.57
N SER A 92 12.89 27.78 -11.97
CA SER A 92 14.16 27.04 -11.89
C SER A 92 14.64 26.84 -10.46
N LEU A 93 14.42 27.81 -9.57
CA LEU A 93 14.81 27.71 -8.17
C LEU A 93 14.02 26.62 -7.45
N ASP A 94 12.72 26.59 -7.69
CA ASP A 94 11.82 25.54 -7.19
C ASP A 94 12.21 24.16 -7.75
N ALA A 95 12.44 24.07 -9.06
CA ALA A 95 12.83 22.83 -9.72
C ALA A 95 14.14 22.22 -9.17
N VAL A 96 15.07 23.05 -8.73
CA VAL A 96 16.35 22.59 -8.15
C VAL A 96 16.22 22.24 -6.67
N SER A 97 15.40 22.98 -5.91
CA SER A 97 15.34 22.87 -4.45
C SER A 97 14.20 22.01 -3.92
N SER A 98 13.12 21.83 -4.67
CA SER A 98 11.92 21.11 -4.24
C SER A 98 12.23 19.66 -3.87
N ARG A 99 11.64 19.20 -2.75
CA ARG A 99 11.68 17.81 -2.27
C ARG A 99 10.31 17.33 -1.76
N ASP A 100 9.31 18.18 -1.85
CA ASP A 100 7.92 17.91 -1.43
C ASP A 100 7.31 16.71 -2.16
N PHE A 101 7.64 16.51 -3.43
CA PHE A 101 7.22 15.34 -4.21
C PHE A 101 7.70 14.01 -3.59
N VAL A 102 8.91 13.98 -3.02
CA VAL A 102 9.45 12.81 -2.30
C VAL A 102 8.68 12.60 -1.00
N LEU A 103 8.50 13.68 -0.22
CA LEU A 103 7.80 13.63 1.08
C LEU A 103 6.35 13.18 0.91
N GLU A 104 5.65 13.71 -0.08
CA GLU A 104 4.26 13.33 -0.37
C GLU A 104 4.15 11.86 -0.81
N THR A 105 5.07 11.42 -1.67
CA THR A 105 5.11 10.02 -2.13
C THR A 105 5.35 9.07 -0.96
N ILE A 106 6.35 9.35 -0.13
CA ILE A 106 6.66 8.54 1.05
C ILE A 106 5.48 8.53 2.03
N SER A 107 4.84 9.67 2.27
CA SER A 107 3.65 9.75 3.13
C SER A 107 2.51 8.88 2.61
N SER A 108 2.25 8.89 1.31
CA SER A 108 1.24 8.03 0.69
C SER A 108 1.58 6.55 0.81
N ILE A 109 2.85 6.18 0.61
CA ILE A 109 3.34 4.81 0.80
C ILE A 109 3.18 4.39 2.26
N THR A 110 3.56 5.23 3.21
CA THR A 110 3.45 4.94 4.65
C THR A 110 2.02 4.64 5.06
N ILE A 111 1.04 5.45 4.63
CA ILE A 111 -0.37 5.21 4.94
C ILE A 111 -0.84 3.86 4.35
N CYS A 112 -0.47 3.56 3.11
CA CYS A 112 -0.80 2.29 2.47
C CYS A 112 -0.13 1.10 3.20
N SER A 113 1.12 1.23 3.62
CA SER A 113 1.84 0.20 4.37
C SER A 113 1.18 -0.08 5.72
N ILE A 114 0.69 0.94 6.43
CA ILE A 114 -0.06 0.76 7.69
C ILE A 114 -1.35 -0.04 7.44
N HIS A 115 -2.07 0.22 6.36
CA HIS A 115 -3.28 -0.57 6.04
C HIS A 115 -2.94 -2.02 5.72
N LEU A 116 -1.84 -2.27 5.00
CA LEU A 116 -1.38 -3.63 4.68
C LEU A 116 -0.87 -4.37 5.94
N SER A 117 -0.12 -3.68 6.79
CA SER A 117 0.37 -4.22 8.06
C SER A 117 -0.78 -4.65 8.98
N ARG A 118 -1.82 -3.83 9.10
CA ARG A 118 -3.03 -4.19 9.87
C ARG A 118 -3.70 -5.45 9.35
N LEU A 119 -3.87 -5.58 8.04
CA LEU A 119 -4.45 -6.80 7.45
C LEU A 119 -3.55 -8.01 7.71
N ALA A 120 -2.24 -7.84 7.61
CA ALA A 120 -1.28 -8.91 7.86
C ALA A 120 -1.33 -9.38 9.31
N GLU A 121 -1.44 -8.45 10.26
CA GLU A 121 -1.56 -8.76 11.69
C GLU A 121 -2.85 -9.54 12.00
N GLU A 122 -3.98 -9.15 11.41
CA GLU A 122 -5.22 -9.90 11.54
C GLU A 122 -5.10 -11.32 10.97
N ILE A 123 -4.44 -11.51 9.82
CA ILE A 123 -4.17 -12.84 9.26
C ILE A 123 -3.34 -13.69 10.22
N VAL A 124 -2.30 -13.12 10.84
CA VAL A 124 -1.48 -13.82 11.84
C VAL A 124 -2.33 -14.23 13.06
N MET A 125 -3.15 -13.32 13.57
CA MET A 125 -4.06 -13.63 14.68
C MET A 125 -5.07 -14.71 14.32
N TRP A 126 -5.73 -14.60 13.18
CA TRP A 126 -6.75 -15.55 12.74
C TRP A 126 -6.22 -16.96 12.48
N MET A 127 -4.94 -17.08 12.10
CA MET A 127 -4.28 -18.36 11.94
C MET A 127 -3.79 -18.96 13.27
N SER A 128 -3.71 -18.16 14.34
CA SER A 128 -3.24 -18.65 15.64
C SER A 128 -4.24 -19.63 16.27
N GLY A 129 -3.74 -20.58 17.04
CA GLY A 129 -4.57 -21.60 17.69
C GLY A 129 -5.62 -21.08 18.69
N GLY A 130 -5.56 -19.79 19.06
CA GLY A 130 -6.57 -19.13 19.88
C GLY A 130 -7.78 -18.62 19.10
N PHE A 131 -7.64 -18.39 17.79
CA PHE A 131 -8.71 -17.90 16.90
C PHE A 131 -9.14 -19.01 15.92
N ASP A 132 -8.18 -19.57 15.21
CA ASP A 132 -8.40 -20.67 14.24
C ASP A 132 -9.50 -20.39 13.20
N PHE A 133 -9.52 -19.13 12.70
CA PHE A 133 -10.53 -18.68 11.73
C PHE A 133 -10.14 -18.96 10.28
N ILE A 134 -8.83 -19.06 10.02
CA ILE A 134 -8.30 -19.31 8.68
C ILE A 134 -7.14 -20.30 8.74
N ASP A 135 -6.98 -21.06 7.67
CA ASP A 135 -5.77 -21.85 7.40
C ASP A 135 -5.07 -21.30 6.14
N LEU A 136 -3.75 -21.20 6.20
CA LEU A 136 -2.94 -20.83 5.05
C LEU A 136 -2.32 -22.09 4.43
N PRO A 137 -2.26 -22.16 3.09
CA PRO A 137 -1.64 -23.29 2.41
C PRO A 137 -0.12 -23.33 2.68
N ASP A 138 0.47 -24.51 2.57
CA ASP A 138 1.88 -24.74 2.91
C ASP A 138 2.88 -23.86 2.15
N ASN A 139 2.55 -23.47 0.93
CA ASN A 139 3.37 -22.55 0.12
C ASN A 139 3.39 -21.09 0.63
N LEU A 140 2.54 -20.74 1.59
CA LEU A 140 2.49 -19.41 2.24
C LEU A 140 2.91 -19.46 3.71
N THR A 141 3.35 -20.63 4.19
CA THR A 141 3.76 -20.85 5.57
C THR A 141 5.15 -21.48 5.60
N THR A 142 5.83 -21.37 6.73
CA THR A 142 7.10 -22.06 6.99
C THR A 142 6.93 -23.03 8.12
N GLY A 143 7.53 -24.21 7.96
CA GLY A 143 7.51 -25.27 8.97
C GLY A 143 8.58 -25.11 10.02
N SER A 144 8.61 -26.04 10.97
CA SER A 144 9.68 -26.21 11.95
C SER A 144 10.32 -27.59 11.77
N SER A 145 11.65 -27.67 11.82
CA SER A 145 12.37 -28.93 11.72
C SER A 145 12.12 -29.87 12.92
N ILE A 146 11.78 -29.31 14.08
CA ILE A 146 11.54 -30.07 15.32
C ILE A 146 10.04 -30.32 15.54
N MET A 147 9.18 -29.44 15.06
CA MET A 147 7.74 -29.48 15.28
C MET A 147 7.01 -29.63 13.92
N PRO A 148 6.79 -30.86 13.43
CA PRO A 148 6.23 -31.08 12.09
C PRO A 148 4.84 -30.46 11.87
N GLN A 149 4.04 -30.31 12.95
CA GLN A 149 2.72 -29.73 12.92
C GLN A 149 2.72 -28.19 12.87
N LYS A 150 3.88 -27.54 13.11
CA LYS A 150 3.95 -26.08 13.23
C LYS A 150 3.96 -25.42 11.84
N LYS A 151 3.04 -24.51 11.64
CA LYS A 151 2.95 -23.66 10.44
C LYS A 151 3.05 -22.20 10.87
N ASN A 152 4.08 -21.49 10.40
CA ASN A 152 4.29 -20.08 10.72
C ASN A 152 3.83 -19.23 9.54
N PRO A 153 3.02 -18.17 9.73
CA PRO A 153 2.58 -17.27 8.66
C PRO A 153 3.65 -16.22 8.32
N ASP A 154 4.88 -16.66 7.99
CA ASP A 154 6.05 -15.79 7.84
C ASP A 154 5.85 -14.73 6.75
N LEU A 155 5.10 -15.05 5.69
CA LEU A 155 4.77 -14.07 4.66
C LEU A 155 3.94 -12.91 5.21
N ALA A 156 2.97 -13.20 6.09
CA ALA A 156 2.17 -12.17 6.75
C ALA A 156 3.01 -11.43 7.81
N LEU A 157 3.83 -12.14 8.59
CA LEU A 157 4.74 -11.55 9.56
C LEU A 157 5.73 -10.58 8.93
N SER A 158 6.26 -10.88 7.74
CA SER A 158 7.15 -9.96 7.03
C SER A 158 6.49 -8.65 6.62
N LEU A 159 5.17 -8.65 6.37
CA LEU A 159 4.40 -7.45 6.04
C LEU A 159 4.11 -6.54 7.24
N ILE A 160 4.18 -7.06 8.46
CA ILE A 160 3.97 -6.27 9.69
C ILE A 160 5.15 -5.33 9.95
N HIS A 161 6.34 -5.71 9.49
CA HIS A 161 7.60 -5.00 9.72
C HIS A 161 7.99 -4.02 8.60
N ILE A 162 7.05 -3.67 7.68
CA ILE A 162 7.30 -2.71 6.60
C ILE A 162 7.30 -1.27 7.11
#